data_f5ce27026aef3bf393dec6c9c63181db
#
_entry.id   f5ce27026aef3bf393dec6c9c63181db
#
_cell.length_a   1.000
_cell.length_b   1.000
_cell.length_c   1.000
_cell.angle_alpha   90.00
_cell.angle_beta   90.00
_cell.angle_gamma   90.00
#
_symmetry.space_group_name_H-M   'P 1'
#
loop_
_entity.id
_entity.type
_entity.pdbx_description
1 polymer ?
#
loop_
_entity_poly.entity_id
_entity_poly.type
_entity_poly.pdbx_seq_one_letter_code
_entity_poly.pdbx_strand_id
1 'polypeptide(L)'
;PVTLFWGRAPGREGEEASGWNIISSLAPNRLKKALIVILKGRENLVRFSPPLSLRYMADKHGTDEAIAHKLARVARTHFSRQQLAATGPKLPNRNLLFKQLLESSVIQQAIEEEARREGISLEKAQKRAHGYMDEIASNFSFRLIRLGETFLGWLWNKLYRGLSVNGAEKVRQLAQEGHEIVYVPCHRSHMDYLLLSYVIYHQGMVPPHIAAGINLNFWPAGPIFRHGGAFFIRRTFKGNPLYSTVFREYLNL
;
A
#
# COMPACT_ATOMS: atom_id res chain seq x y z
N PRO A 1 10.80 -12.57 -18.93
CA PRO A 1 9.49 -12.85 -18.31
C PRO A 1 8.49 -11.73 -18.59
N VAL A 2 7.23 -12.08 -18.70
CA VAL A 2 6.13 -11.12 -18.87
C VAL A 2 5.15 -11.32 -17.72
N THR A 3 4.86 -10.25 -17.01
CA THR A 3 3.89 -10.26 -15.91
C THR A 3 2.65 -9.50 -16.33
N LEU A 4 1.48 -10.15 -16.18
CA LEU A 4 0.18 -9.56 -16.47
C LEU A 4 -0.61 -9.41 -15.18
N PHE A 5 -0.99 -8.19 -14.86
CA PHE A 5 -1.85 -7.86 -13.73
C PHE A 5 -3.26 -7.51 -14.23
N TRP A 6 -4.27 -8.16 -13.65
CA TRP A 6 -5.67 -7.86 -13.84
C TRP A 6 -6.20 -7.05 -12.67
N GLY A 7 -5.98 -5.73 -12.71
CA GLY A 7 -6.17 -4.84 -11.58
C GLY A 7 -4.94 -4.81 -10.66
N ARG A 8 -4.83 -3.76 -9.85
CA ARG A 8 -3.69 -3.49 -8.96
C ARG A 8 -4.12 -3.27 -7.50
N ALA A 9 -5.28 -3.83 -7.13
CA ALA A 9 -5.74 -3.74 -5.74
C ALA A 9 -4.82 -4.55 -4.84
N PRO A 10 -4.30 -3.98 -3.74
CA PRO A 10 -3.58 -4.74 -2.73
C PRO A 10 -4.52 -5.78 -2.11
N GLY A 11 -3.97 -6.94 -1.75
CA GLY A 11 -4.70 -7.92 -0.95
C GLY A 11 -5.00 -7.36 0.44
N ARG A 12 -6.08 -7.83 1.08
CA ARG A 12 -6.38 -7.52 2.49
C ARG A 12 -6.15 -8.76 3.34
N GLU A 13 -5.54 -8.56 4.51
CA GLU A 13 -5.43 -9.61 5.52
C GLU A 13 -6.79 -9.84 6.19
N GLY A 14 -7.15 -11.10 6.46
CA GLY A 14 -8.41 -11.46 7.12
C GLY A 14 -9.66 -11.39 6.22
N GLU A 15 -9.57 -10.94 4.98
CA GLU A 15 -10.60 -11.25 4.01
C GLU A 15 -10.36 -12.70 3.55
N GLU A 16 -11.23 -13.62 4.01
CA GLU A 16 -11.43 -14.88 3.30
C GLU A 16 -11.58 -14.56 1.83
N ALA A 17 -10.87 -15.30 0.98
CA ALA A 17 -10.84 -15.01 -0.45
C ALA A 17 -12.28 -14.79 -0.94
N SER A 18 -12.66 -13.52 -1.10
CA SER A 18 -13.92 -13.16 -1.72
C SER A 18 -14.05 -14.03 -2.97
N GLY A 19 -15.24 -14.56 -3.25
CA GLY A 19 -15.44 -15.47 -4.39
C GLY A 19 -14.80 -15.00 -5.70
N TRP A 20 -14.49 -13.71 -5.81
CA TRP A 20 -13.70 -13.08 -6.88
C TRP A 20 -12.20 -13.38 -6.83
N ASN A 21 -11.61 -13.58 -5.64
CA ASN A 21 -10.19 -13.95 -5.49
C ASN A 21 -9.99 -15.44 -5.76
N ILE A 22 -10.97 -16.29 -5.41
CA ILE A 22 -11.00 -17.70 -5.78
C ILE A 22 -11.12 -17.85 -7.30
N ILE A 23 -11.89 -16.96 -7.95
CA ILE A 23 -12.03 -16.95 -9.41
C ILE A 23 -10.71 -16.58 -10.11
N SER A 24 -9.86 -15.76 -9.48
CA SER A 24 -8.55 -15.39 -10.04
C SER A 24 -7.44 -16.41 -9.78
N SER A 25 -7.57 -17.27 -8.78
CA SER A 25 -6.55 -18.26 -8.38
C SER A 25 -6.70 -19.61 -9.08
N LEU A 26 -7.90 -19.98 -9.52
CA LEU A 26 -8.16 -21.17 -10.32
C LEU A 26 -8.02 -20.84 -11.80
N ALA A 27 -7.36 -21.71 -12.58
CA ALA A 27 -7.23 -21.56 -14.04
C ALA A 27 -8.62 -21.24 -14.64
N PRO A 28 -8.85 -20.03 -15.13
CA PRO A 28 -10.22 -19.60 -15.41
C PRO A 28 -10.73 -20.24 -16.70
N ASN A 29 -11.94 -20.82 -16.67
CA ASN A 29 -12.69 -21.22 -17.85
C ASN A 29 -12.90 -20.03 -18.79
N ARG A 30 -13.13 -20.28 -20.09
CA ARG A 30 -13.31 -19.25 -21.14
C ARG A 30 -14.31 -18.15 -20.73
N LEU A 31 -15.44 -18.51 -20.12
CA LEU A 31 -16.45 -17.57 -19.62
C LEU A 31 -15.94 -16.68 -18.47
N LYS A 32 -15.17 -17.26 -17.54
CA LYS A 32 -14.55 -16.51 -16.44
C LYS A 32 -13.50 -15.53 -16.98
N LYS A 33 -12.71 -15.94 -17.97
CA LYS A 33 -11.75 -15.05 -18.66
C LYS A 33 -12.47 -13.88 -19.32
N ALA A 34 -13.54 -14.13 -20.04
CA ALA A 34 -14.36 -13.10 -20.69
C ALA A 34 -14.93 -12.11 -19.65
N LEU A 35 -15.46 -12.61 -18.55
CA LEU A 35 -15.98 -11.78 -17.46
C LEU A 35 -14.89 -10.91 -16.80
N ILE A 36 -13.72 -11.47 -16.55
CA ILE A 36 -12.56 -10.72 -16.04
C ILE A 36 -12.15 -9.63 -17.03
N VAL A 37 -12.09 -9.93 -18.31
CA VAL A 37 -11.76 -8.95 -19.36
C VAL A 37 -12.79 -7.83 -19.43
N ILE A 38 -14.07 -8.15 -19.38
CA ILE A 38 -15.16 -7.15 -19.40
C ILE A 38 -15.12 -6.23 -18.16
N LEU A 39 -14.93 -6.82 -16.97
CA LEU A 39 -15.00 -6.08 -15.70
C LEU A 39 -13.68 -5.38 -15.33
N LYS A 40 -12.54 -5.99 -15.66
CA LYS A 40 -11.20 -5.48 -15.29
C LYS A 40 -10.31 -5.15 -16.49
N GLY A 41 -10.81 -5.31 -17.71
CA GLY A 41 -10.00 -5.17 -18.92
C GLY A 41 -9.37 -3.79 -19.15
N ARG A 42 -9.92 -2.75 -18.50
CA ARG A 42 -9.37 -1.38 -18.55
C ARG A 42 -8.22 -1.13 -17.57
N GLU A 43 -7.92 -2.09 -16.69
CA GLU A 43 -6.90 -1.97 -15.64
C GLU A 43 -5.77 -2.98 -15.79
N ASN A 44 -5.45 -3.33 -17.01
CA ASN A 44 -4.37 -4.26 -17.26
C ASN A 44 -3.03 -3.54 -17.21
N LEU A 45 -2.13 -4.07 -16.40
CA LEU A 45 -0.72 -3.70 -16.41
C LEU A 45 0.08 -4.88 -16.97
N VAL A 46 0.71 -4.69 -18.12
CA VAL A 46 1.62 -5.66 -18.71
C VAL A 46 3.04 -5.15 -18.50
N ARG A 47 3.88 -6.00 -17.90
CA ARG A 47 5.27 -5.65 -17.62
C ARG A 47 6.20 -6.65 -18.27
N PHE A 48 7.10 -6.14 -19.10
CA PHE A 48 8.19 -6.89 -19.70
C PHE A 48 9.43 -6.73 -18.82
N SER A 49 10.03 -7.84 -18.42
CA SER A 49 11.25 -7.87 -17.63
C SER A 49 12.43 -8.31 -18.51
N PRO A 50 13.69 -7.99 -18.15
CA PRO A 50 14.86 -8.48 -18.85
C PRO A 50 14.81 -10.00 -19.05
N PRO A 51 15.28 -10.52 -20.18
CA PRO A 51 15.24 -11.95 -20.46
C PRO A 51 16.11 -12.71 -19.45
N LEU A 52 15.59 -13.85 -18.97
CA LEU A 52 16.35 -14.81 -18.19
C LEU A 52 16.96 -15.84 -19.12
N SER A 53 18.28 -15.93 -19.18
CA SER A 53 18.95 -16.94 -19.99
C SER A 53 18.95 -18.28 -19.28
N LEU A 54 18.17 -19.23 -19.80
CA LEU A 54 18.17 -20.63 -19.31
C LEU A 54 19.52 -21.30 -19.54
N ARG A 55 20.18 -20.98 -20.65
CA ARG A 55 21.54 -21.47 -20.96
C ARG A 55 22.53 -21.03 -19.88
N TYR A 56 22.56 -19.74 -19.54
CA TYR A 56 23.41 -19.22 -18.48
C TYR A 56 23.16 -19.92 -17.13
N MET A 57 21.91 -20.20 -16.81
CA MET A 57 21.53 -20.91 -15.59
C MET A 57 22.01 -22.36 -15.61
N ALA A 58 21.90 -23.04 -16.73
CA ALA A 58 22.36 -24.41 -16.91
C ALA A 58 23.89 -24.50 -16.83
N ASP A 59 24.59 -23.60 -17.51
CA ASP A 59 26.05 -23.55 -17.53
C ASP A 59 26.64 -23.28 -16.13
N LYS A 60 25.96 -22.43 -15.33
CA LYS A 60 26.42 -22.05 -13.99
C LYS A 60 26.05 -23.04 -12.90
N HIS A 61 24.97 -23.78 -13.03
CA HIS A 61 24.38 -24.60 -11.96
C HIS A 61 24.20 -26.06 -12.32
N GLY A 62 24.63 -26.49 -13.51
CA GLY A 62 24.45 -27.85 -14.02
C GLY A 62 23.06 -28.07 -14.64
N THR A 63 22.85 -29.29 -15.18
CA THR A 63 21.59 -29.69 -15.86
C THR A 63 20.76 -30.68 -15.05
N ASP A 64 21.01 -30.77 -13.74
CA ASP A 64 20.32 -31.70 -12.84
C ASP A 64 18.85 -31.33 -12.62
N GLU A 65 18.05 -32.28 -12.10
CA GLU A 65 16.66 -32.04 -11.69
C GLU A 65 16.52 -30.85 -10.70
N ALA A 66 17.55 -30.61 -9.87
CA ALA A 66 17.66 -29.46 -8.99
C ALA A 66 17.60 -28.10 -9.69
N ILE A 67 17.98 -28.03 -10.99
CA ILE A 67 17.92 -26.76 -11.76
C ILE A 67 16.48 -26.32 -11.99
N ALA A 68 15.56 -27.26 -12.22
CA ALA A 68 14.14 -26.96 -12.39
C ALA A 68 13.57 -26.31 -11.14
N HIS A 69 13.91 -26.83 -9.95
CA HIS A 69 13.49 -26.24 -8.67
C HIS A 69 14.13 -24.87 -8.43
N LYS A 70 15.40 -24.68 -8.77
CA LYS A 70 16.08 -23.39 -8.68
C LYS A 70 15.43 -22.36 -9.60
N LEU A 71 15.17 -22.74 -10.85
CA LEU A 71 14.49 -21.88 -11.83
C LEU A 71 13.09 -21.49 -11.38
N ALA A 72 12.31 -22.46 -10.87
CA ALA A 72 10.98 -22.21 -10.33
C ALA A 72 11.01 -21.25 -9.13
N ARG A 73 12.03 -21.36 -8.27
CA ARG A 73 12.24 -20.45 -7.14
C ARG A 73 12.57 -19.03 -7.63
N VAL A 74 13.51 -18.91 -8.56
CA VAL A 74 13.89 -17.60 -9.14
C VAL A 74 12.69 -16.94 -9.83
N ALA A 75 11.93 -17.70 -10.63
CA ALA A 75 10.73 -17.21 -11.28
C ALA A 75 9.68 -16.76 -10.27
N ARG A 76 9.42 -17.56 -9.23
CA ARG A 76 8.46 -17.23 -8.17
C ARG A 76 8.87 -15.93 -7.44
N THR A 77 10.13 -15.81 -7.07
CA THR A 77 10.66 -14.61 -6.41
C THR A 77 10.55 -13.39 -7.32
N HIS A 78 10.87 -13.54 -8.61
CA HIS A 78 10.74 -12.46 -9.59
C HIS A 78 9.28 -11.98 -9.70
N PHE A 79 8.33 -12.90 -9.91
CA PHE A 79 6.92 -12.53 -10.01
C PHE A 79 6.34 -11.96 -8.72
N SER A 80 6.75 -12.49 -7.56
CA SER A 80 6.35 -11.95 -6.26
C SER A 80 6.84 -10.51 -6.05
N ARG A 81 8.09 -10.20 -6.42
CA ARG A 81 8.64 -8.84 -6.37
C ARG A 81 7.92 -7.89 -7.33
N GLN A 82 7.63 -8.34 -8.55
CA GLN A 82 6.85 -7.57 -9.52
C GLN A 82 5.44 -7.26 -8.98
N GLN A 83 4.81 -8.24 -8.34
CA GLN A 83 3.52 -8.07 -7.71
C GLN A 83 3.60 -7.06 -6.56
N LEU A 84 4.57 -7.20 -5.66
CA LEU A 84 4.75 -6.28 -4.53
C LEU A 84 4.94 -4.83 -5.00
N ALA A 85 5.77 -4.61 -6.02
CA ALA A 85 6.00 -3.27 -6.56
C ALA A 85 4.74 -2.66 -7.23
N ALA A 86 3.85 -3.47 -7.79
CA ALA A 86 2.66 -3.02 -8.52
C ALA A 86 1.42 -2.87 -7.63
N THR A 87 1.24 -3.77 -6.66
CA THR A 87 0.03 -3.83 -5.82
C THR A 87 0.28 -3.44 -4.36
N GLY A 88 1.55 -3.38 -3.94
CA GLY A 88 1.92 -3.21 -2.53
C GLY A 88 1.76 -4.49 -1.70
N PRO A 89 2.13 -4.41 -0.42
CA PRO A 89 1.91 -5.48 0.55
C PRO A 89 0.40 -5.68 0.79
N LYS A 90 0.06 -6.81 1.39
CA LYS A 90 -1.31 -7.00 1.91
C LYS A 90 -1.55 -6.00 3.04
N LEU A 91 -2.62 -5.23 2.91
CA LEU A 91 -2.99 -4.27 3.94
C LEU A 91 -3.85 -4.97 5.01
N PRO A 92 -3.54 -4.80 6.30
CA PRO A 92 -4.40 -5.29 7.36
C PRO A 92 -5.78 -4.59 7.29
N ASN A 93 -6.83 -5.31 7.63
CA ASN A 93 -8.11 -4.68 7.86
C ASN A 93 -7.99 -3.74 9.08
N ARG A 94 -8.56 -2.54 9.03
CA ARG A 94 -8.47 -1.53 10.09
C ARG A 94 -8.83 -2.09 11.47
N ASN A 95 -9.84 -2.94 11.56
CA ASN A 95 -10.23 -3.59 12.81
C ASN A 95 -9.17 -4.57 13.31
N LEU A 96 -8.56 -5.32 12.39
CA LEU A 96 -7.46 -6.23 12.71
C LEU A 96 -6.23 -5.46 13.17
N LEU A 97 -5.88 -4.38 12.47
CA LEU A 97 -4.79 -3.48 12.83
C LEU A 97 -4.98 -2.92 14.26
N PHE A 98 -6.18 -2.44 14.59
CA PHE A 98 -6.46 -1.91 15.93
C PHE A 98 -6.38 -2.99 17.01
N LYS A 99 -6.85 -4.19 16.69
CA LYS A 99 -6.73 -5.34 17.58
C LYS A 99 -5.27 -5.69 17.85
N GLN A 100 -4.46 -5.79 16.80
CA GLN A 100 -3.02 -6.08 16.92
C GLN A 100 -2.29 -4.99 17.73
N LEU A 101 -2.60 -3.71 17.48
CA LEU A 101 -2.04 -2.60 18.25
C LEU A 101 -2.43 -2.70 19.73
N LEU A 102 -3.69 -2.96 20.04
CA LEU A 102 -4.15 -3.08 21.43
C LEU A 102 -3.58 -4.32 22.14
N GLU A 103 -3.23 -5.37 21.41
CA GLU A 103 -2.60 -6.58 21.96
C GLU A 103 -1.08 -6.39 22.17
N SER A 104 -0.47 -5.33 21.62
CA SER A 104 0.95 -5.02 21.83
C SER A 104 1.23 -4.70 23.31
N SER A 105 2.24 -5.36 23.90
CA SER A 105 2.66 -5.10 25.27
C SER A 105 3.09 -3.66 25.50
N VAL A 106 3.67 -3.01 24.49
CA VAL A 106 4.10 -1.62 24.53
C VAL A 106 2.90 -0.69 24.66
N ILE A 107 1.83 -0.95 23.92
CA ILE A 107 0.59 -0.16 24.00
C ILE A 107 -0.12 -0.41 25.32
N GLN A 108 -0.17 -1.65 25.82
CA GLN A 108 -0.77 -1.97 27.12
C GLN A 108 -0.07 -1.23 28.26
N GLN A 109 1.25 -1.25 28.28
CA GLN A 109 2.03 -0.50 29.27
C GLN A 109 1.76 1.02 29.19
N ALA A 110 1.70 1.58 27.98
CA ALA A 110 1.40 2.99 27.79
C ALA A 110 -0.02 3.36 28.26
N ILE A 111 -1.00 2.47 28.10
CA ILE A 111 -2.37 2.63 28.60
C ILE A 111 -2.39 2.62 30.14
N GLU A 112 -1.66 1.70 30.78
CA GLU A 112 -1.55 1.64 32.24
C GLU A 112 -0.86 2.88 32.83
N GLU A 113 0.21 3.35 32.18
CA GLU A 113 0.91 4.57 32.57
C GLU A 113 0.03 5.81 32.43
N GLU A 114 -0.75 5.91 31.35
CA GLU A 114 -1.72 6.98 31.13
C GLU A 114 -2.81 6.97 32.21
N ALA A 115 -3.35 5.78 32.54
CA ALA A 115 -4.34 5.63 33.58
C ALA A 115 -3.82 6.11 34.95
N ARG A 116 -2.59 5.74 35.30
CA ARG A 116 -1.94 6.16 36.56
C ARG A 116 -1.65 7.66 36.57
N ARG A 117 -1.10 8.19 35.47
CA ARG A 117 -0.71 9.60 35.38
C ARG A 117 -1.92 10.54 35.48
N GLU A 118 -2.99 10.19 34.79
CA GLU A 118 -4.21 11.01 34.71
C GLU A 118 -5.26 10.70 35.79
N GLY A 119 -5.03 9.67 36.61
CA GLY A 119 -5.99 9.24 37.63
C GLY A 119 -7.32 8.75 37.06
N ILE A 120 -7.30 8.12 35.89
CA ILE A 120 -8.49 7.61 35.18
C ILE A 120 -8.53 6.09 35.20
N SER A 121 -9.73 5.51 34.96
CA SER A 121 -9.86 4.06 34.84
C SER A 121 -9.11 3.52 33.61
N LEU A 122 -8.65 2.28 33.69
CA LEU A 122 -7.97 1.59 32.60
C LEU A 122 -8.83 1.57 31.32
N GLU A 123 -10.12 1.34 31.47
CA GLU A 123 -11.08 1.35 30.36
C GLU A 123 -11.11 2.72 29.65
N LYS A 124 -11.08 3.82 30.42
CA LYS A 124 -11.06 5.17 29.88
C LYS A 124 -9.74 5.48 29.15
N ALA A 125 -8.61 5.01 29.68
CA ALA A 125 -7.32 5.12 29.02
C ALA A 125 -7.27 4.29 27.73
N GLN A 126 -7.80 3.08 27.72
CA GLN A 126 -7.93 2.24 26.53
C GLN A 126 -8.81 2.87 25.44
N LYS A 127 -9.93 3.45 25.83
CA LYS A 127 -10.80 4.20 24.91
C LYS A 127 -10.08 5.40 24.31
N ARG A 128 -9.22 6.08 25.10
CA ARG A 128 -8.39 7.19 24.63
C ARG A 128 -7.35 6.71 23.61
N ALA A 129 -6.67 5.58 23.88
CA ALA A 129 -5.74 4.95 22.95
C ALA A 129 -6.43 4.58 21.63
N HIS A 130 -7.61 3.96 21.69
CA HIS A 130 -8.42 3.66 20.51
C HIS A 130 -8.79 4.93 19.72
N GLY A 131 -9.14 6.02 20.41
CA GLY A 131 -9.40 7.31 19.78
C GLY A 131 -8.17 7.85 19.02
N TYR A 132 -6.96 7.66 19.57
CA TYR A 132 -5.73 8.04 18.88
C TYR A 132 -5.44 7.16 17.67
N MET A 133 -5.67 5.84 17.76
CA MET A 133 -5.56 4.94 16.60
C MET A 133 -6.52 5.37 15.50
N ASP A 134 -7.74 5.72 15.87
CA ASP A 134 -8.78 6.16 14.94
C ASP A 134 -8.43 7.51 14.29
N GLU A 135 -7.79 8.41 15.03
CA GLU A 135 -7.28 9.69 14.53
C GLU A 135 -6.14 9.49 13.53
N ILE A 136 -5.18 8.63 13.86
CA ILE A 136 -3.93 8.44 13.09
C ILE A 136 -4.18 7.58 11.85
N ALA A 137 -4.78 6.41 12.00
CA ALA A 137 -4.75 5.34 11.01
C ALA A 137 -5.40 5.70 9.67
N SER A 138 -4.75 5.38 8.58
CA SER A 138 -5.31 5.42 7.24
C SER A 138 -6.41 4.36 7.07
N ASN A 139 -7.24 4.53 6.05
CA ASN A 139 -8.25 3.56 5.64
C ASN A 139 -8.20 3.42 4.11
N PHE A 140 -7.09 2.93 3.62
CA PHE A 140 -6.79 2.87 2.20
C PHE A 140 -7.91 2.17 1.41
N SER A 141 -8.45 2.84 0.40
CA SER A 141 -9.49 2.33 -0.47
C SER A 141 -9.04 2.38 -1.93
N PHE A 142 -8.76 1.22 -2.50
CA PHE A 142 -8.37 1.15 -3.90
C PHE A 142 -9.46 1.67 -4.85
N ARG A 143 -10.74 1.56 -4.47
CA ARG A 143 -11.86 2.13 -5.27
C ARG A 143 -11.77 3.64 -5.36
N LEU A 144 -11.43 4.31 -4.25
CA LEU A 144 -11.26 5.76 -4.24
C LEU A 144 -10.00 6.19 -5.02
N ILE A 145 -8.90 5.45 -4.89
CA ILE A 145 -7.67 5.70 -5.67
C ILE A 145 -8.00 5.67 -7.17
N ARG A 146 -8.77 4.70 -7.60
CA ARG A 146 -9.18 4.55 -9.00
C ARG A 146 -10.07 5.70 -9.50
N LEU A 147 -11.05 6.11 -8.69
CA LEU A 147 -11.88 7.26 -8.99
C LEU A 147 -11.03 8.55 -9.03
N GLY A 148 -10.13 8.70 -8.05
CA GLY A 148 -9.20 9.82 -7.98
C GLY A 148 -8.26 9.86 -9.18
N GLU A 149 -7.72 8.72 -9.62
CA GLU A 149 -6.88 8.60 -10.81
C GLU A 149 -7.62 9.10 -12.07
N THR A 150 -8.84 8.62 -12.27
CA THR A 150 -9.65 9.03 -13.42
C THR A 150 -9.94 10.54 -13.41
N PHE A 151 -10.31 11.08 -12.24
CA PHE A 151 -10.57 12.50 -12.06
C PHE A 151 -9.31 13.34 -12.23
N LEU A 152 -8.21 12.96 -11.59
CA LEU A 152 -6.93 13.65 -11.70
C LEU A 152 -6.37 13.56 -13.11
N GLY A 153 -6.51 12.43 -13.79
CA GLY A 153 -6.10 12.29 -15.19
C GLY A 153 -6.85 13.26 -16.11
N TRP A 154 -8.16 13.38 -15.94
CA TRP A 154 -8.94 14.39 -16.66
C TRP A 154 -8.49 15.80 -16.32
N LEU A 155 -8.30 16.11 -15.03
CA LEU A 155 -7.89 17.43 -14.55
C LEU A 155 -6.53 17.84 -15.09
N TRP A 156 -5.51 16.95 -14.99
CA TRP A 156 -4.16 17.23 -15.45
C TRP A 156 -4.09 17.42 -16.97
N ASN A 157 -4.81 16.60 -17.72
CA ASN A 157 -4.86 16.76 -19.19
C ASN A 157 -5.59 18.04 -19.63
N LYS A 158 -6.47 18.57 -18.79
CA LYS A 158 -7.17 19.83 -19.07
C LYS A 158 -6.36 21.06 -18.67
N LEU A 159 -5.64 20.99 -17.55
CA LEU A 159 -4.88 22.12 -17.00
C LEU A 159 -3.46 22.23 -17.55
N TYR A 160 -2.86 21.09 -17.92
CA TYR A 160 -1.47 21.03 -18.34
C TYR A 160 -1.34 20.37 -19.71
N ARG A 161 -0.30 20.77 -20.47
CA ARG A 161 0.00 20.21 -21.80
C ARG A 161 0.66 18.84 -21.75
N GLY A 162 0.84 18.27 -20.59
CA GLY A 162 1.46 16.98 -20.33
C GLY A 162 2.34 17.00 -19.09
N LEU A 163 2.80 15.80 -18.70
CA LEU A 163 3.67 15.59 -17.55
C LEU A 163 4.97 14.92 -18.04
N SER A 164 6.11 15.53 -17.76
CA SER A 164 7.41 14.92 -17.99
C SER A 164 7.90 14.28 -16.70
N VAL A 165 8.11 12.96 -16.73
CA VAL A 165 8.53 12.18 -15.56
C VAL A 165 9.91 11.61 -15.82
N ASN A 166 10.88 12.01 -15.00
CA ASN A 166 12.26 11.55 -15.09
C ASN A 166 12.61 10.70 -13.86
N GLY A 167 13.44 9.68 -14.04
CA GLY A 167 13.97 8.86 -12.93
C GLY A 167 13.00 7.80 -12.37
N ALA A 168 11.79 7.66 -12.91
CA ALA A 168 10.81 6.67 -12.44
C ALA A 168 11.33 5.22 -12.54
N GLU A 169 12.18 4.91 -13.53
CA GLU A 169 12.78 3.59 -13.71
C GLU A 169 13.63 3.18 -12.51
N LYS A 170 14.45 4.10 -11.98
CA LYS A 170 15.29 3.85 -10.81
C LYS A 170 14.43 3.57 -9.56
N VAL A 171 13.37 4.35 -9.36
CA VAL A 171 12.43 4.14 -8.25
C VAL A 171 11.74 2.78 -8.37
N ARG A 172 11.32 2.43 -9.57
CA ARG A 172 10.69 1.13 -9.84
C ARG A 172 11.66 -0.02 -9.58
N GLN A 173 12.92 0.10 -9.98
CA GLN A 173 13.94 -0.90 -9.72
C GLN A 173 14.11 -1.12 -8.21
N LEU A 174 14.27 -0.06 -7.43
CA LEU A 174 14.38 -0.14 -5.98
C LEU A 174 13.17 -0.82 -5.34
N ALA A 175 11.94 -0.48 -5.78
CA ALA A 175 10.73 -1.14 -5.30
C ALA A 175 10.71 -2.65 -5.62
N GLN A 176 11.21 -3.05 -6.79
CA GLN A 176 11.31 -4.46 -7.19
C GLN A 176 12.42 -5.23 -6.43
N GLU A 177 13.46 -4.54 -6.02
CA GLU A 177 14.52 -5.08 -5.17
C GLU A 177 14.06 -5.27 -3.72
N GLY A 178 12.88 -4.72 -3.36
CA GLY A 178 12.28 -4.85 -2.03
C GLY A 178 12.67 -3.73 -1.07
N HIS A 179 13.19 -2.61 -1.59
CA HIS A 179 13.48 -1.44 -0.76
C HIS A 179 12.20 -0.70 -0.40
N GLU A 180 12.14 -0.23 0.83
CA GLU A 180 11.15 0.74 1.27
C GLU A 180 11.50 2.12 0.71
N ILE A 181 10.51 2.82 0.16
CA ILE A 181 10.73 4.08 -0.53
C ILE A 181 9.98 5.19 0.20
N VAL A 182 10.74 6.17 0.69
CA VAL A 182 10.21 7.38 1.29
C VAL A 182 10.30 8.52 0.26
N TYR A 183 9.14 9.05 -0.12
CA TYR A 183 9.06 10.19 -1.03
C TYR A 183 9.00 11.49 -0.23
N VAL A 184 9.95 12.37 -0.48
CA VAL A 184 10.02 13.69 0.17
C VAL A 184 9.89 14.78 -0.91
N PRO A 185 8.68 15.13 -1.32
CA PRO A 185 8.46 16.18 -2.31
C PRO A 185 8.77 17.56 -1.74
N CYS A 186 9.18 18.49 -2.61
CA CYS A 186 9.27 19.90 -2.25
C CYS A 186 7.85 20.46 -2.10
N HIS A 187 7.31 20.41 -0.88
CA HIS A 187 5.91 20.68 -0.57
C HIS A 187 5.59 22.19 -0.62
N ARG A 188 5.41 22.71 -1.83
CA ARG A 188 5.00 24.10 -2.08
C ARG A 188 3.49 24.26 -2.24
N SER A 189 2.80 23.19 -2.61
CA SER A 189 1.37 23.20 -2.91
C SER A 189 0.71 21.90 -2.47
N HIS A 190 -0.59 21.96 -2.16
CA HIS A 190 -1.42 20.76 -1.96
C HIS A 190 -1.56 19.92 -3.24
N MET A 191 -1.16 20.42 -4.39
CA MET A 191 -1.14 19.69 -5.64
C MET A 191 0.02 18.68 -5.70
N ASP A 192 1.12 18.92 -4.97
CA ASP A 192 2.36 18.16 -5.11
C ASP A 192 2.17 16.68 -4.73
N TYR A 193 1.51 16.39 -3.61
CA TYR A 193 1.28 15.01 -3.19
C TYR A 193 0.22 14.28 -4.04
N LEU A 194 -0.77 15.02 -4.57
CA LEU A 194 -1.76 14.46 -5.49
C LEU A 194 -1.11 14.10 -6.83
N LEU A 195 -0.28 15.01 -7.35
CA LEU A 195 0.46 14.79 -8.58
C LEU A 195 1.46 13.64 -8.43
N LEU A 196 2.20 13.58 -7.31
CA LEU A 196 3.13 12.50 -7.02
C LEU A 196 2.42 11.15 -6.97
N SER A 197 1.31 11.04 -6.25
CA SER A 197 0.52 9.81 -6.17
C SER A 197 -0.01 9.37 -7.54
N TYR A 198 -0.49 10.32 -8.33
CA TYR A 198 -0.94 10.10 -9.70
C TYR A 198 0.20 9.57 -10.59
N VAL A 199 1.36 10.22 -10.56
CA VAL A 199 2.53 9.80 -11.35
C VAL A 199 2.99 8.40 -10.95
N ILE A 200 3.15 8.13 -9.66
CA ILE A 200 3.58 6.81 -9.16
C ILE A 200 2.60 5.73 -9.62
N TYR A 201 1.30 5.98 -9.51
CA TYR A 201 0.28 5.06 -9.99
C TYR A 201 0.38 4.81 -11.49
N HIS A 202 0.55 5.84 -12.32
CA HIS A 202 0.73 5.73 -13.76
C HIS A 202 2.03 5.04 -14.17
N GLN A 203 3.07 5.12 -13.34
CA GLN A 203 4.31 4.36 -13.52
C GLN A 203 4.17 2.88 -13.13
N GLY A 204 2.97 2.42 -12.80
CA GLY A 204 2.69 1.03 -12.46
C GLY A 204 3.17 0.63 -11.07
N MET A 205 3.38 1.57 -10.17
CA MET A 205 3.74 1.35 -8.77
C MET A 205 2.54 1.62 -7.87
N VAL A 206 2.58 1.08 -6.65
CA VAL A 206 1.55 1.34 -5.64
C VAL A 206 1.65 2.79 -5.16
N PRO A 207 0.52 3.53 -5.02
CA PRO A 207 0.54 4.85 -4.41
C PRO A 207 1.03 4.79 -2.97
N PRO A 208 1.89 5.73 -2.54
CA PRO A 208 2.41 5.75 -1.18
C PRO A 208 1.35 6.14 -0.16
N HIS A 209 1.53 5.73 1.08
CA HIS A 209 0.83 6.35 2.20
C HIS A 209 1.32 7.79 2.39
N ILE A 210 0.42 8.70 2.76
CA ILE A 210 0.71 10.13 2.86
C ILE A 210 0.62 10.58 4.31
N ALA A 211 1.73 11.07 4.85
CA ALA A 211 1.74 11.74 6.16
C ALA A 211 1.07 13.11 6.04
N ALA A 212 -0.10 13.27 6.63
CA ALA A 212 -0.89 14.49 6.58
C ALA A 212 -0.99 15.15 7.96
N GLY A 213 -0.94 16.48 8.00
CA GLY A 213 -1.20 17.20 9.25
C GLY A 213 -2.65 17.04 9.71
N ILE A 214 -2.85 16.93 11.03
CA ILE A 214 -4.18 16.76 11.64
C ILE A 214 -5.18 17.85 11.23
N ASN A 215 -4.70 19.03 10.87
CA ASN A 215 -5.52 20.12 10.36
C ASN A 215 -6.25 19.81 9.04
N LEU A 216 -5.82 18.77 8.32
CA LEU A 216 -6.50 18.29 7.11
C LEU A 216 -7.57 17.21 7.42
N ASN A 217 -7.70 16.79 8.67
CA ASN A 217 -8.70 15.81 9.11
C ASN A 217 -10.05 16.47 9.45
N PHE A 218 -10.58 17.26 8.54
CA PHE A 218 -11.91 17.89 8.68
C PHE A 218 -12.89 17.31 7.65
N TRP A 219 -14.17 17.36 7.97
CA TRP A 219 -15.20 16.91 7.03
C TRP A 219 -15.42 17.95 5.90
N PRO A 220 -15.55 17.54 4.61
CA PRO A 220 -15.51 16.17 4.08
C PRO A 220 -14.12 15.69 3.65
N ALA A 221 -13.07 16.52 3.75
CA ALA A 221 -11.74 16.24 3.22
C ALA A 221 -11.03 15.10 3.95
N GLY A 222 -11.11 15.06 5.29
CA GLY A 222 -10.45 14.05 6.11
C GLY A 222 -10.77 12.60 5.70
N PRO A 223 -12.04 12.20 5.61
CA PRO A 223 -12.42 10.89 5.11
C PRO A 223 -11.89 10.59 3.71
N ILE A 224 -11.92 11.56 2.78
CA ILE A 224 -11.42 11.39 1.41
C ILE A 224 -9.91 11.12 1.44
N PHE A 225 -9.13 11.95 2.14
CA PHE A 225 -7.69 11.76 2.27
C PHE A 225 -7.32 10.45 2.94
N ARG A 226 -8.06 10.08 4.00
CA ARG A 226 -7.88 8.82 4.72
C ARG A 226 -8.06 7.60 3.81
N HIS A 227 -9.09 7.60 2.98
CA HIS A 227 -9.30 6.56 1.97
C HIS A 227 -8.31 6.64 0.81
N GLY A 228 -7.71 7.80 0.57
CA GLY A 228 -6.58 7.99 -0.35
C GLY A 228 -5.23 7.52 0.19
N GLY A 229 -5.19 6.97 1.41
CA GLY A 229 -3.96 6.49 2.04
C GLY A 229 -3.30 7.49 2.98
N ALA A 230 -3.95 8.61 3.30
CA ALA A 230 -3.42 9.54 4.29
C ALA A 230 -3.57 8.99 5.71
N PHE A 231 -2.51 9.13 6.51
CA PHE A 231 -2.53 8.99 7.95
C PHE A 231 -2.23 10.35 8.57
N PHE A 232 -2.84 10.64 9.73
CA PHE A 232 -2.79 11.99 10.28
C PHE A 232 -1.84 12.09 11.45
N ILE A 233 -1.09 13.22 11.48
CA ILE A 233 -0.07 13.48 12.49
C ILE A 233 -0.35 14.83 13.16
N ARG A 234 -0.30 14.86 14.49
CA ARG A 234 -0.31 16.10 15.26
C ARG A 234 1.02 16.83 15.12
N ARG A 235 1.00 18.16 15.15
CA ARG A 235 2.21 19.00 15.04
C ARG A 235 3.15 18.84 16.22
N THR A 236 2.65 18.45 17.37
CA THR A 236 3.43 18.26 18.59
C THR A 236 2.93 17.07 19.38
N PHE A 237 3.86 16.31 19.93
CA PHE A 237 3.60 15.17 20.82
C PHE A 237 3.88 15.53 22.30
N LYS A 238 4.30 16.77 22.57
CA LYS A 238 4.61 17.21 23.93
C LYS A 238 3.41 17.02 24.85
N GLY A 239 3.64 16.39 26.00
CA GLY A 239 2.61 16.15 27.01
C GLY A 239 1.66 14.99 26.72
N ASN A 240 1.86 14.24 25.63
CA ASN A 240 1.02 13.09 25.32
C ASN A 240 1.86 11.83 24.97
N PRO A 241 2.43 11.15 25.97
CA PRO A 241 3.23 9.95 25.75
C PRO A 241 2.43 8.82 25.11
N LEU A 242 1.15 8.62 25.51
CA LEU A 242 0.30 7.61 24.94
C LEU A 242 0.10 7.81 23.42
N TYR A 243 -0.14 9.04 22.97
CA TYR A 243 -0.23 9.36 21.55
C TYR A 243 1.07 9.03 20.79
N SER A 244 2.23 9.43 21.37
CA SER A 244 3.55 9.14 20.79
C SER A 244 3.80 7.64 20.64
N THR A 245 3.40 6.87 21.64
CA THR A 245 3.56 5.40 21.62
C THR A 245 2.65 4.77 20.59
N VAL A 246 1.37 5.16 20.56
CA VAL A 246 0.41 4.68 19.54
C VAL A 246 0.89 5.01 18.13
N PHE A 247 1.41 6.21 17.91
CA PHE A 247 1.91 6.64 16.60
C PHE A 247 3.13 5.81 16.17
N ARG A 248 4.09 5.60 17.06
CA ARG A 248 5.29 4.81 16.78
C ARG A 248 4.94 3.35 16.46
N GLU A 249 4.08 2.73 17.26
CA GLU A 249 3.66 1.35 17.03
C GLU A 249 2.85 1.20 15.73
N TYR A 250 2.03 2.21 15.39
CA TYR A 250 1.33 2.23 14.10
C TYR A 250 2.28 2.27 12.89
N LEU A 251 3.42 2.95 13.00
CA LEU A 251 4.42 2.99 11.92
C LEU A 251 5.28 1.72 11.83
N ASN A 252 5.34 0.92 12.89
CA ASN A 252 6.11 -0.33 12.94
C ASN A 252 5.34 -1.55 12.37
N LEU A 253 4.03 -1.42 12.17
CA LEU A 253 3.15 -2.46 11.58
C LEU A 253 2.99 -2.25 10.08
#